data_9687853b9c54447abc1300f2f8c24380
#
_entry.id   9687853b9c54447abc1300f2f8c24380
#
_cell.length_a   1.000
_cell.length_b   1.000
_cell.length_c   1.000
_cell.angle_alpha   90.00
_cell.angle_beta   90.00
_cell.angle_gamma   90.00
#
_symmetry.space_group_name_H-M   'P 1'
#
loop_
_entity.id
_entity.type
_entity.pdbx_description
1 polymer ?
#
loop_
_entity_poly.entity_id
_entity_poly.type
_entity_poly.pdbx_seq_one_letter_code
_entity_poly.pdbx_strand_id
1 'polypeptide(L)'
;MNEELKENVEEVKGGQLVVQNVNELRKANNSNVKIFTTLDLNDDPKKIFNIENNSADFRLNDCKGQSLRIVDVYIKNIERTLDEPEVDDNGEVIRDKEYKKICLLIDDQGKSYVTASKLFTNQMLRYIEMFGIETIKKGVEIKICDKAVKGSSNKALGFELI
;
A
#
# COMPACT_ATOMS: atom_id res chain seq x y z
N MET A 1 1.41 -9.27 26.13
CA MET A 1 0.51 -8.56 25.20
C MET A 1 1.25 -7.62 24.28
N ASN A 2 2.09 -6.76 24.82
CA ASN A 2 2.87 -5.83 23.99
C ASN A 2 4.08 -6.47 23.29
N GLU A 3 4.53 -7.63 23.74
CA GLU A 3 5.66 -8.36 23.15
C GLU A 3 5.33 -8.98 21.80
N GLU A 4 4.13 -9.54 21.65
CA GLU A 4 3.68 -10.08 20.37
C GLU A 4 3.58 -9.01 19.28
N LEU A 5 3.19 -7.79 19.65
CA LEU A 5 3.10 -6.67 18.71
C LEU A 5 4.47 -6.18 18.27
N LYS A 6 5.49 -6.32 19.11
CA LYS A 6 6.86 -5.93 18.77
C LYS A 6 7.52 -6.88 17.78
N GLU A 7 7.17 -8.16 17.83
CA GLU A 7 7.72 -9.17 16.92
C GLU A 7 7.26 -8.99 15.47
N ASN A 8 6.14 -8.29 15.27
CA ASN A 8 5.56 -8.08 13.96
C ASN A 8 5.98 -6.76 13.30
N VAL A 9 6.82 -5.99 13.98
CA VAL A 9 7.32 -4.72 13.49
C VAL A 9 8.84 -4.80 13.46
N GLU A 10 9.42 -4.74 12.27
CA GLU A 10 10.86 -4.75 12.08
C GLU A 10 11.34 -3.35 11.74
N GLU A 11 12.44 -2.94 12.35
CA GLU A 11 13.13 -1.72 12.00
C GLU A 11 14.06 -1.99 10.81
N VAL A 12 13.79 -1.31 9.70
CA VAL A 12 14.60 -1.43 8.50
C VAL A 12 15.72 -0.39 8.55
N LYS A 13 16.87 -0.76 7.98
CA LYS A 13 18.04 0.10 7.85
C LYS A 13 17.64 1.45 7.22
N GLY A 14 17.81 2.55 7.96
CA GLY A 14 17.34 3.88 7.58
C GLY A 14 16.17 4.40 8.42
N GLY A 15 15.76 3.69 9.47
CA GLY A 15 14.73 4.12 10.42
C GLY A 15 13.29 3.93 9.95
N GLN A 16 13.08 3.13 8.92
CA GLN A 16 11.73 2.79 8.46
C GLN A 16 11.21 1.57 9.21
N LEU A 17 9.92 1.60 9.59
CA LEU A 17 9.23 0.46 10.17
C LEU A 17 8.48 -0.30 9.08
N VAL A 18 8.68 -1.62 9.03
CA VAL A 18 7.96 -2.51 8.14
C VAL A 18 6.92 -3.28 8.93
N VAL A 19 5.68 -3.25 8.46
CA VAL A 19 4.55 -3.94 9.09
C VAL A 19 4.18 -5.14 8.24
N GLN A 20 4.20 -6.33 8.86
CA GLN A 20 3.80 -7.58 8.21
C GLN A 20 2.59 -8.24 8.89
N ASN A 21 1.97 -7.54 9.82
CA ASN A 21 0.85 -8.02 10.60
C ASN A 21 -0.40 -7.18 10.33
N VAL A 22 -1.56 -7.84 10.18
CA VAL A 22 -2.84 -7.16 9.87
C VAL A 22 -3.25 -6.18 10.96
N ASN A 23 -3.01 -6.50 12.22
CA ASN A 23 -3.36 -5.61 13.34
C ASN A 23 -2.49 -4.34 13.33
N GLU A 24 -1.21 -4.48 12.99
CA GLU A 24 -0.31 -3.35 12.84
C GLU A 24 -0.69 -2.48 11.62
N LEU A 25 -1.28 -3.10 10.60
CA LEU A 25 -1.74 -2.40 9.42
C LEU A 25 -2.83 -1.37 9.74
N ARG A 26 -3.75 -1.68 10.64
CA ARG A 26 -4.77 -0.73 11.10
C ARG A 26 -4.15 0.48 11.78
N LYS A 27 -3.13 0.24 12.58
CA LYS A 27 -2.37 1.31 13.23
C LYS A 27 -1.55 2.12 12.22
N ALA A 28 -1.02 1.46 11.19
CA ALA A 28 -0.25 2.11 10.15
C ALA A 28 -1.04 3.17 9.37
N ASN A 29 -2.36 3.03 9.28
CA ASN A 29 -3.21 4.04 8.65
C ASN A 29 -3.20 5.39 9.40
N ASN A 30 -2.87 5.37 10.69
CA ASN A 30 -2.91 6.54 11.59
C ASN A 30 -1.58 6.77 12.30
N SER A 31 -0.49 6.15 11.87
CA SER A 31 0.79 6.17 12.58
C SER A 31 1.96 6.48 11.66
N ASN A 32 3.15 6.57 12.26
CA ASN A 32 4.41 6.80 11.56
C ASN A 32 4.96 5.58 10.82
N VAL A 33 4.22 4.49 10.74
CA VAL A 33 4.63 3.31 9.96
C VAL A 33 4.56 3.64 8.48
N LYS A 34 5.70 3.55 7.81
CA LYS A 34 5.87 4.04 6.44
C LYS A 34 5.69 2.96 5.38
N ILE A 35 5.91 1.71 5.73
CA ILE A 35 5.94 0.61 4.77
C ILE A 35 5.19 -0.59 5.33
N PHE A 36 4.33 -1.18 4.49
CA PHE A 36 3.76 -2.51 4.68
C PHE A 36 4.12 -3.38 3.47
N THR A 37 4.60 -4.58 3.69
CA THR A 37 4.91 -5.49 2.60
C THR A 37 4.74 -6.95 3.00
N THR A 38 4.37 -7.78 2.02
CA THR A 38 4.36 -9.25 2.13
C THR A 38 5.73 -9.86 1.77
N LEU A 39 6.63 -9.06 1.20
CA LEU A 39 7.96 -9.51 0.82
C LEU A 39 8.81 -9.83 2.05
N ASP A 40 9.64 -10.84 1.93
CA ASP A 40 10.66 -11.11 2.92
C ASP A 40 11.85 -10.19 2.69
N LEU A 41 12.00 -9.20 3.55
CA LEU A 41 13.05 -8.20 3.45
C LEU A 41 14.45 -8.74 3.72
N ASN A 42 14.55 -9.93 4.34
CA ASN A 42 15.82 -10.56 4.67
C ASN A 42 16.31 -11.49 3.56
N ASP A 43 15.41 -12.01 2.72
CA ASP A 43 15.77 -13.01 1.71
C ASP A 43 16.38 -12.41 0.45
N ASP A 44 15.89 -11.26 -0.02
CA ASP A 44 16.38 -10.67 -1.27
C ASP A 44 16.50 -9.14 -1.18
N PRO A 45 17.63 -8.65 -0.66
CA PRO A 45 17.88 -7.20 -0.57
C PRO A 45 17.88 -6.49 -1.91
N LYS A 46 18.31 -7.15 -2.98
CA LYS A 46 18.32 -6.56 -4.33
C LYS A 46 16.91 -6.34 -4.85
N LYS A 47 16.02 -7.29 -4.61
CA LYS A 47 14.62 -7.19 -4.98
C LYS A 47 13.95 -6.01 -4.29
N ILE A 48 14.18 -5.87 -2.99
CA ILE A 48 13.63 -4.76 -2.20
C ILE A 48 14.19 -3.42 -2.69
N PHE A 49 15.49 -3.33 -2.90
CA PHE A 49 16.13 -2.12 -3.41
C PHE A 49 15.54 -1.70 -4.76
N ASN A 50 15.35 -2.65 -5.67
CA ASN A 50 14.78 -2.38 -6.99
C ASN A 50 13.33 -1.90 -6.89
N ILE A 51 12.54 -2.51 -6.02
CA ILE A 51 11.14 -2.11 -5.78
C ILE A 51 11.07 -0.68 -5.25
N GLU A 52 11.95 -0.31 -4.33
CA GLU A 52 11.95 1.02 -3.72
C GLU A 52 12.45 2.12 -4.66
N ASN A 53 13.39 1.81 -5.54
CA ASN A 53 14.12 2.80 -6.33
C ASN A 53 13.80 2.80 -7.83
N ASN A 54 13.21 1.75 -8.33
CA ASN A 54 12.87 1.63 -9.73
C ASN A 54 11.38 1.90 -9.96
N SER A 55 11.08 2.41 -11.14
CA SER A 55 9.71 2.48 -11.61
C SER A 55 9.13 1.07 -11.78
N ALA A 56 7.86 0.90 -11.45
CA ALA A 56 7.15 -0.32 -11.74
C ALA A 56 7.09 -0.58 -13.25
N ASP A 57 6.98 -1.85 -13.64
CA ASP A 57 6.86 -2.22 -15.05
C ASP A 57 5.61 -1.61 -15.69
N PHE A 58 4.52 -1.53 -14.93
CA PHE A 58 3.23 -1.05 -15.43
C PHE A 58 2.55 -0.13 -14.43
N ARG A 59 1.73 0.77 -14.95
CA ARG A 59 0.73 1.48 -14.16
C ARG A 59 -0.54 0.65 -14.12
N LEU A 60 -1.11 0.50 -12.95
CA LEU A 60 -2.34 -0.27 -12.81
C LEU A 60 -3.52 0.32 -13.60
N ASN A 61 -3.54 1.64 -13.76
CA ASN A 61 -4.54 2.32 -14.60
C ASN A 61 -4.56 1.84 -16.04
N ASP A 62 -3.42 1.39 -16.56
CA ASP A 62 -3.29 0.89 -17.93
C ASP A 62 -3.71 -0.58 -18.05
N CYS A 63 -4.03 -1.21 -16.92
CA CYS A 63 -4.40 -2.62 -16.85
C CYS A 63 -5.90 -2.86 -16.64
N LYS A 64 -6.74 -1.84 -16.76
CA LYS A 64 -8.19 -1.97 -16.57
C LYS A 64 -8.77 -3.05 -17.47
N GLY A 65 -9.59 -3.91 -16.87
CA GLY A 65 -10.19 -5.05 -17.55
C GLY A 65 -9.31 -6.30 -17.58
N GLN A 66 -8.06 -6.19 -17.17
CA GLN A 66 -7.15 -7.33 -17.10
C GLN A 66 -7.25 -8.05 -15.75
N SER A 67 -7.00 -9.35 -15.79
CA SER A 67 -6.87 -10.18 -14.59
C SER A 67 -5.40 -10.41 -14.29
N LEU A 68 -5.03 -10.23 -13.03
CA LEU A 68 -3.66 -10.39 -12.54
C LEU A 68 -3.63 -11.40 -11.40
N ARG A 69 -2.59 -12.22 -11.35
CA ARG A 69 -2.33 -13.10 -10.21
C ARG A 69 -1.23 -12.49 -9.35
N ILE A 70 -1.62 -11.93 -8.23
CA ILE A 70 -0.72 -11.19 -7.34
C ILE A 70 -0.19 -12.13 -6.26
N VAL A 71 1.12 -12.09 -6.05
CA VAL A 71 1.83 -12.90 -5.05
C VAL A 71 2.50 -12.08 -3.97
N ASP A 72 2.77 -10.80 -4.22
CA ASP A 72 3.33 -9.88 -3.23
C ASP A 72 2.75 -8.49 -3.37
N VAL A 73 2.71 -7.79 -2.25
CA VAL A 73 2.23 -6.42 -2.12
C VAL A 73 3.26 -5.60 -1.36
N TYR A 74 3.48 -4.37 -1.80
CA TYR A 74 4.33 -3.40 -1.13
C TYR A 74 3.58 -2.06 -1.09
N ILE A 75 3.25 -1.59 0.11
CA ILE A 75 2.52 -0.33 0.30
C ILE A 75 3.41 0.63 1.06
N LYS A 76 3.63 1.80 0.49
CA LYS A 76 4.47 2.84 1.04
C LYS A 76 3.64 4.08 1.35
N ASN A 77 3.82 4.65 2.54
CA ASN A 77 3.31 5.96 2.89
C ASN A 77 4.34 7.03 2.52
N ILE A 78 3.93 7.98 1.70
CA ILE A 78 4.76 9.11 1.33
C ILE A 78 4.23 10.35 2.06
N GLU A 79 5.12 11.02 2.79
CA GLU A 79 4.86 12.30 3.41
C GLU A 79 5.29 13.41 2.45
N ARG A 80 4.40 14.37 2.24
CA ARG A 80 4.70 15.57 1.46
C ARG A 80 4.32 16.81 2.27
N THR A 81 5.22 17.78 2.30
CA THR A 81 4.90 19.09 2.87
C THR A 81 4.02 19.85 1.89
N LEU A 82 2.93 20.40 2.39
CA LEU A 82 2.03 21.22 1.58
C LEU A 82 2.69 22.55 1.22
N ASP A 83 2.53 22.98 -0.05
CA ASP A 83 3.00 24.28 -0.51
C ASP A 83 2.26 25.42 0.21
N GLU A 84 0.96 25.20 0.46
CA GLU A 84 0.12 26.12 1.23
C GLU A 84 -0.46 25.37 2.43
N PRO A 85 0.08 25.60 3.65
CA PRO A 85 -0.47 24.98 4.85
C PRO A 85 -1.92 25.39 5.08
N GLU A 86 -2.74 24.44 5.55
CA GLU A 86 -4.09 24.76 5.99
C GLU A 86 -4.04 25.48 7.33
N VAL A 87 -4.72 26.61 7.41
CA VAL A 87 -4.78 27.42 8.64
C VAL A 87 -6.22 27.56 9.11
N ASP A 88 -6.40 27.75 10.41
CA ASP A 88 -7.70 28.08 10.98
C ASP A 88 -8.03 29.57 10.84
N ASP A 89 -9.18 30.00 11.37
CA ASP A 89 -9.64 31.38 11.31
C ASP A 89 -8.71 32.35 12.08
N ASN A 90 -7.87 31.82 12.98
CA ASN A 90 -6.90 32.60 13.76
C ASN A 90 -5.51 32.64 13.10
N GLY A 91 -5.34 31.99 11.95
CA GLY A 91 -4.06 31.91 11.24
C GLY A 91 -3.11 30.85 11.79
N GLU A 92 -3.56 29.98 12.69
CA GLU A 92 -2.78 28.87 13.19
C GLU A 92 -2.78 27.69 12.20
N VAL A 93 -1.62 27.07 12.03
CA VAL A 93 -1.47 25.93 11.12
C VAL A 93 -2.21 24.72 11.67
N ILE A 94 -3.22 24.24 10.95
CA ILE A 94 -3.96 23.01 11.24
C ILE A 94 -3.27 21.82 10.64
N ARG A 95 -2.81 21.94 9.37
CA ARG A 95 -2.19 20.88 8.60
C ARG A 95 -1.14 21.48 7.66
N ASP A 96 0.06 21.00 7.74
CA ASP A 96 1.18 21.38 6.86
C ASP A 96 1.72 20.20 6.04
N LYS A 97 1.23 18.99 6.29
CA LYS A 97 1.68 17.76 5.64
C LYS A 97 0.52 16.96 5.08
N GLU A 98 0.81 16.29 3.99
CA GLU A 98 -0.09 15.37 3.31
C GLU A 98 0.56 13.99 3.24
N TYR A 99 -0.23 12.95 3.45
CA TYR A 99 0.22 11.57 3.36
C TYR A 99 -0.47 10.90 2.18
N LYS A 100 0.32 10.23 1.36
CA LYS A 100 -0.16 9.50 0.19
C LYS A 100 0.36 8.08 0.24
N LYS A 101 -0.52 7.11 -0.02
CA LYS A 101 -0.12 5.72 -0.13
C LYS A 101 0.12 5.37 -1.59
N ILE A 102 1.25 4.71 -1.82
CA ILE A 102 1.56 4.08 -3.10
C ILE A 102 1.51 2.57 -2.89
N CYS A 103 0.72 1.90 -3.70
CA CYS A 103 0.58 0.45 -3.68
C CYS A 103 1.30 -0.14 -4.88
N LEU A 104 2.20 -1.05 -4.62
CA LEU A 104 2.94 -1.79 -5.64
C LEU A 104 2.60 -3.26 -5.50
N LEU A 105 2.21 -3.87 -6.63
CA LEU A 105 1.85 -5.28 -6.70
C LEU A 105 2.90 -6.03 -7.51
N ILE A 106 3.15 -7.27 -7.15
CA ILE A 106 4.03 -8.17 -7.88
C ILE A 106 3.23 -9.41 -8.26
N ASP A 107 3.24 -9.74 -9.54
CA ASP A 107 2.56 -10.92 -10.04
C ASP A 107 3.43 -12.19 -9.95
N ASP A 108 2.85 -13.33 -10.31
CA ASP A 108 3.52 -14.64 -10.27
C ASP A 108 4.66 -14.78 -11.29
N GLN A 109 4.81 -13.83 -12.20
CA GLN A 109 5.91 -13.77 -13.16
C GLN A 109 6.98 -12.74 -12.78
N GLY A 110 6.85 -12.12 -11.62
CA GLY A 110 7.77 -11.10 -11.13
C GLY A 110 7.58 -9.71 -11.70
N LYS A 111 6.52 -9.47 -12.46
CA LYS A 111 6.19 -8.14 -12.99
C LYS A 111 5.55 -7.28 -11.91
N SER A 112 5.86 -6.00 -11.93
CA SER A 112 5.40 -5.04 -10.95
C SER A 112 4.41 -4.04 -11.53
N TYR A 113 3.44 -3.65 -10.71
CA TYR A 113 2.36 -2.74 -11.04
C TYR A 113 2.22 -1.71 -9.94
N VAL A 114 2.02 -0.46 -10.30
CA VAL A 114 1.91 0.62 -9.33
C VAL A 114 0.59 1.36 -9.45
N THR A 115 0.03 1.74 -8.32
CA THR A 115 -1.10 2.65 -8.24
C THR A 115 -1.01 3.57 -7.04
N ALA A 116 -1.51 4.78 -7.20
CA ALA A 116 -1.73 5.72 -6.11
C ALA A 116 -3.23 5.83 -5.75
N SER A 117 -4.07 4.95 -6.30
CA SER A 117 -5.49 4.93 -6.00
C SER A 117 -5.74 4.61 -4.53
N LYS A 118 -6.36 5.54 -3.83
CA LYS A 118 -6.76 5.36 -2.45
C LYS A 118 -7.76 4.21 -2.29
N LEU A 119 -8.72 4.13 -3.21
CA LEU A 119 -9.71 3.06 -3.21
C LEU A 119 -9.06 1.69 -3.37
N PHE A 120 -8.17 1.55 -4.36
CA PHE A 120 -7.47 0.29 -4.60
C PHE A 120 -6.67 -0.14 -3.37
N THR A 121 -5.90 0.77 -2.81
CA THR A 121 -5.08 0.50 -1.63
C THR A 121 -5.95 0.08 -0.44
N ASN A 122 -7.04 0.78 -0.19
CA ASN A 122 -7.97 0.43 0.88
C ASN A 122 -8.62 -0.94 0.67
N GLN A 123 -8.98 -1.28 -0.56
CA GLN A 123 -9.49 -2.62 -0.89
C GLN A 123 -8.45 -3.71 -0.63
N MET A 124 -7.20 -3.47 -1.01
CA MET A 124 -6.11 -4.41 -0.78
C MET A 124 -5.84 -4.60 0.72
N LEU A 125 -5.82 -3.52 1.49
CA LEU A 125 -5.69 -3.59 2.94
C LEU A 125 -6.85 -4.36 3.58
N ARG A 126 -8.06 -4.14 3.09
CA ARG A 126 -9.24 -4.87 3.57
C ARG A 126 -9.16 -6.35 3.22
N TYR A 127 -8.69 -6.68 2.02
CA TYR A 127 -8.46 -8.07 1.64
C TYR A 127 -7.49 -8.76 2.61
N ILE A 128 -6.37 -8.13 2.88
CA ILE A 128 -5.36 -8.68 3.79
C ILE A 128 -5.93 -8.85 5.20
N GLU A 129 -6.73 -7.90 5.65
CA GLU A 129 -7.39 -7.98 6.95
C GLU A 129 -8.37 -9.16 7.05
N MET A 130 -9.10 -9.45 5.98
CA MET A 130 -10.10 -10.53 5.95
C MET A 130 -9.49 -11.90 5.71
N PHE A 131 -8.51 -12.01 4.84
CA PHE A 131 -7.99 -13.29 4.35
C PHE A 131 -6.56 -13.61 4.80
N GLY A 132 -5.82 -12.61 5.24
CA GLY A 132 -4.45 -12.76 5.72
C GLY A 132 -3.38 -12.63 4.65
N ILE A 133 -2.15 -12.43 5.09
CA ILE A 133 -0.98 -12.26 4.23
C ILE A 133 -0.69 -13.52 3.41
N GLU A 134 -0.88 -14.69 4.01
CA GLU A 134 -0.57 -15.98 3.38
C GLU A 134 -1.38 -16.23 2.12
N THR A 135 -2.61 -15.70 2.04
CA THR A 135 -3.42 -15.83 0.84
C THR A 135 -2.83 -15.05 -0.33
N ILE A 136 -2.22 -13.89 -0.06
CA ILE A 136 -1.48 -13.14 -1.08
C ILE A 136 -0.28 -13.96 -1.56
N LYS A 137 0.52 -14.49 -0.64
CA LYS A 137 1.72 -15.28 -0.98
C LYS A 137 1.41 -16.50 -1.84
N LYS A 138 0.26 -17.11 -1.64
CA LYS A 138 -0.22 -18.26 -2.45
C LYS A 138 -0.72 -17.84 -3.83
N GLY A 139 -0.98 -16.57 -4.01
CA GLY A 139 -1.52 -15.99 -5.23
C GLY A 139 -2.99 -15.70 -5.15
N VAL A 140 -3.34 -14.45 -5.38
CA VAL A 140 -4.72 -13.99 -5.47
C VAL A 140 -4.99 -13.46 -6.88
N GLU A 141 -6.07 -13.93 -7.48
CA GLU A 141 -6.50 -13.44 -8.79
C GLU A 141 -7.47 -12.28 -8.62
N ILE A 142 -7.11 -11.16 -9.21
CA ILE A 142 -7.90 -9.94 -9.19
C ILE A 142 -8.14 -9.43 -10.61
N LYS A 143 -9.29 -8.80 -10.80
CA LYS A 143 -9.61 -8.07 -12.04
C LYS A 143 -9.56 -6.58 -11.75
N ILE A 144 -8.75 -5.86 -12.52
CA ILE A 144 -8.60 -4.42 -12.38
C ILE A 144 -9.79 -3.73 -13.05
N CYS A 145 -10.45 -2.85 -12.34
CA CYS A 145 -11.65 -2.17 -12.84
C CYS A 145 -11.86 -0.81 -12.17
N ASP A 146 -12.71 0.00 -12.81
CA ASP A 146 -13.21 1.21 -12.18
C ASP A 146 -14.36 0.89 -11.25
N LYS A 147 -14.37 1.55 -10.10
CA LYS A 147 -15.45 1.46 -9.10
C LYS A 147 -16.13 2.82 -8.93
N ALA A 148 -17.44 2.79 -8.76
CA ALA A 148 -18.17 3.98 -8.40
C ALA A 148 -17.78 4.46 -7.00
N VAL A 149 -17.56 5.77 -6.86
CA VAL A 149 -17.28 6.39 -5.55
C VAL A 149 -18.57 6.98 -5.02
N LYS A 150 -18.97 6.58 -3.82
CA LYS A 150 -20.17 7.04 -3.15
C LYS A 150 -20.16 8.57 -3.01
N GLY A 151 -21.24 9.22 -3.48
CA GLY A 151 -21.37 10.66 -3.40
C GLY A 151 -20.62 11.43 -4.49
N SER A 152 -20.04 10.75 -5.48
CA SER A 152 -19.32 11.35 -6.59
C SER A 152 -19.77 10.76 -7.92
N SER A 153 -19.74 11.56 -8.98
CA SER A 153 -19.90 11.08 -10.36
C SER A 153 -18.62 10.45 -10.90
N ASN A 154 -17.49 10.63 -10.22
CA ASN A 154 -16.20 10.10 -10.62
C ASN A 154 -16.07 8.63 -10.25
N LYS A 155 -15.30 7.92 -11.03
CA LYS A 155 -14.90 6.54 -10.75
C LYS A 155 -13.46 6.52 -10.25
N ALA A 156 -13.15 5.56 -9.39
CA ALA A 156 -11.80 5.32 -8.91
C ALA A 156 -11.35 3.93 -9.30
N LEU A 157 -10.05 3.76 -9.48
CA LEU A 157 -9.45 2.46 -9.74
C LEU A 157 -9.62 1.55 -8.52
N GLY A 158 -10.10 0.36 -8.77
CA GLY A 158 -10.24 -0.69 -7.78
C GLY A 158 -10.07 -2.06 -8.42
N PHE A 159 -10.48 -3.10 -7.70
CA PHE A 159 -10.43 -4.46 -8.22
C PHE A 159 -11.60 -5.29 -7.71
N GLU A 160 -11.81 -6.41 -8.38
CA GLU A 160 -12.73 -7.47 -7.98
C GLU A 160 -11.95 -8.77 -7.84
N LEU A 161 -12.37 -9.60 -6.88
CA LEU A 161 -11.85 -10.97 -6.78
C LEU A 161 -12.51 -11.83 -7.86
N ILE A 162 -11.74 -12.72 -8.45
CA ILE A 162 -12.21 -13.66 -9.46
C ILE A 162 -12.50 -15.02 -8.82
#